data_079be03c94814f7fccc3a3e895706d69
#
_entry.id   079be03c94814f7fccc3a3e895706d69
#
_cell.length_a   1.000
_cell.length_b   1.000
_cell.length_c   1.000
_cell.angle_alpha   90.00
_cell.angle_beta   90.00
_cell.angle_gamma   90.00
#
_symmetry.space_group_name_H-M   'P 1'
#
loop_
_entity.id
_entity.type
_entity.pdbx_description
1 polymer ?
#
loop_
_entity_poly.entity_id
_entity_poly.type
_entity_poly.pdbx_seq_one_letter_code
_entity_poly.pdbx_strand_id
1 'polypeptide(L)'
;MISNKLNKIKAWADARLSKYFPAVRAAVLLIVIPAFFIVIVYFISILTEIIKDEEYRSVVDYEARLAALKQDLPPNSIVNYVSNSEAPDDLINAEYVLIPVRMVAGLKPMHDLLVFHNFNIAELPKFDGYALKKNYGNKVILFKRTK
;
A
#
# COMPACT_ATOMS: atom_id res chain seq x y z
N MET A 1 70.67 -18.79 12.63
CA MET A 1 70.23 -18.42 14.01
C MET A 1 68.87 -17.74 14.04
N ILE A 2 68.49 -16.97 13.03
CA ILE A 2 67.22 -16.21 12.95
C ILE A 2 66.00 -17.11 12.73
N SER A 3 66.11 -18.14 11.90
CA SER A 3 65.03 -19.10 11.60
C SER A 3 64.47 -19.82 12.84
N ASN A 4 65.32 -20.16 13.79
CA ASN A 4 64.91 -20.86 15.00
C ASN A 4 64.10 -19.99 16.00
N LYS A 5 64.38 -18.68 15.99
CA LYS A 5 63.55 -17.72 16.78
C LYS A 5 62.16 -17.48 16.17
N LEU A 6 62.08 -17.43 14.85
CA LEU A 6 60.78 -17.24 14.15
C LEU A 6 59.86 -18.44 14.37
N ASN A 7 60.41 -19.66 14.32
CA ASN A 7 59.62 -20.88 14.55
C ASN A 7 59.13 -20.99 16.00
N LYS A 8 59.92 -20.53 16.99
CA LYS A 8 59.48 -20.48 18.37
C LYS A 8 58.37 -19.45 18.61
N ILE A 9 58.43 -18.29 17.97
CA ILE A 9 57.41 -17.26 18.07
C ILE A 9 56.11 -17.75 17.43
N LYS A 10 56.20 -18.39 16.27
CA LYS A 10 55.02 -18.96 15.58
C LYS A 10 54.35 -20.05 16.43
N ALA A 11 55.11 -20.99 16.96
CA ALA A 11 54.59 -22.08 17.83
C ALA A 11 53.92 -21.51 19.12
N TRP A 12 54.50 -20.47 19.71
CA TRP A 12 53.90 -19.81 20.86
C TRP A 12 52.63 -19.05 20.53
N ALA A 13 52.58 -18.38 19.39
CA ALA A 13 51.38 -17.67 18.91
C ALA A 13 50.28 -18.69 18.58
N ASP A 14 50.60 -19.78 17.89
CA ASP A 14 49.63 -20.83 17.54
C ASP A 14 49.06 -21.52 18.79
N ALA A 15 49.89 -21.81 19.80
CA ALA A 15 49.46 -22.42 21.05
C ALA A 15 48.56 -21.48 21.88
N ARG A 16 48.82 -20.17 21.86
CA ARG A 16 47.98 -19.18 22.54
C ARG A 16 46.68 -18.95 21.80
N LEU A 17 46.74 -18.79 20.49
CA LEU A 17 45.53 -18.59 19.67
C LEU A 17 44.61 -19.80 19.74
N SER A 18 45.11 -21.03 19.72
CA SER A 18 44.29 -22.24 19.84
C SER A 18 43.55 -22.35 21.15
N LYS A 19 44.12 -21.84 22.24
CA LYS A 19 43.49 -21.83 23.56
C LYS A 19 42.31 -20.83 23.65
N TYR A 20 42.40 -19.71 22.94
CA TYR A 20 41.34 -18.67 22.95
C TYR A 20 40.35 -18.86 21.79
N PHE A 21 40.67 -19.69 20.79
CA PHE A 21 39.82 -19.90 19.62
C PHE A 21 38.39 -20.40 19.94
N PRO A 22 38.19 -21.34 20.87
CA PRO A 22 36.82 -21.72 21.25
C PRO A 22 36.04 -20.64 21.96
N ALA A 23 36.70 -19.83 22.81
CA ALA A 23 36.05 -18.72 23.50
C ALA A 23 35.66 -17.58 22.53
N VAL A 24 36.55 -17.28 21.57
CA VAL A 24 36.24 -16.29 20.51
C VAL A 24 35.10 -16.75 19.61
N ARG A 25 35.09 -18.05 19.22
CA ARG A 25 33.98 -18.62 18.44
C ARG A 25 32.67 -18.55 19.23
N ALA A 26 32.66 -18.87 20.50
CA ALA A 26 31.50 -18.78 21.35
C ALA A 26 31.00 -17.34 21.48
N ALA A 27 31.91 -16.37 21.68
CA ALA A 27 31.56 -14.95 21.74
C ALA A 27 30.98 -14.43 20.42
N VAL A 28 31.55 -14.84 19.28
CA VAL A 28 31.02 -14.46 17.95
C VAL A 28 29.63 -15.05 17.73
N LEU A 29 29.41 -16.33 18.04
CA LEU A 29 28.10 -16.95 17.94
C LEU A 29 27.07 -16.28 18.85
N LEU A 30 27.47 -15.87 20.04
CA LEU A 30 26.61 -15.21 21.02
C LEU A 30 26.15 -13.82 20.55
N ILE A 31 26.90 -13.16 19.68
CA ILE A 31 26.54 -11.88 19.06
C ILE A 31 25.79 -12.11 17.74
N VAL A 32 26.27 -13.01 16.89
CA VAL A 32 25.74 -13.22 15.53
C VAL A 32 24.33 -13.83 15.58
N ILE A 33 24.09 -14.79 16.47
CA ILE A 33 22.79 -15.45 16.55
C ILE A 33 21.68 -14.48 16.95
N PRO A 34 21.80 -13.68 18.02
CA PRO A 34 20.78 -12.69 18.35
C PRO A 34 20.62 -11.61 17.26
N ALA A 35 21.71 -11.13 16.68
CA ALA A 35 21.64 -10.16 15.59
C ALA A 35 20.86 -10.71 14.38
N PHE A 36 21.11 -11.97 14.01
CA PHE A 36 20.38 -12.64 12.94
C PHE A 36 18.89 -12.79 13.26
N PHE A 37 18.56 -13.13 14.51
CA PHE A 37 17.16 -13.22 14.98
C PHE A 37 16.45 -11.87 14.89
N ILE A 38 17.11 -10.80 15.31
CA ILE A 38 16.56 -9.44 15.24
C ILE A 38 16.27 -9.06 13.78
N VAL A 39 17.20 -9.35 12.87
CA VAL A 39 17.02 -9.08 11.43
C VAL A 39 15.84 -9.88 10.86
N ILE A 40 15.69 -11.14 11.22
CA ILE A 40 14.56 -11.97 10.78
C ILE A 40 13.24 -11.41 11.30
N VAL A 41 13.14 -11.08 12.58
CA VAL A 41 11.93 -10.52 13.17
C VAL A 41 11.56 -9.20 12.50
N TYR A 42 12.53 -8.33 12.27
CA TYR A 42 12.32 -7.07 11.57
C TYR A 42 11.87 -7.27 10.13
N PHE A 43 12.48 -8.21 9.42
CA PHE A 43 12.09 -8.57 8.06
C PHE A 43 10.66 -9.11 7.98
N ILE A 44 10.27 -9.99 8.90
CA ILE A 44 8.90 -10.51 8.99
C ILE A 44 7.92 -9.39 9.30
N SER A 45 8.29 -8.45 10.18
CA SER A 45 7.46 -7.29 10.51
C SER A 45 7.20 -6.42 9.26
N ILE A 46 8.25 -6.10 8.51
CA ILE A 46 8.11 -5.34 7.25
C ILE A 46 7.26 -6.10 6.24
N LEU A 47 7.49 -7.41 6.06
CA LEU A 47 6.67 -8.21 5.16
C LEU A 47 5.19 -8.23 5.58
N THR A 48 4.91 -8.31 6.87
CA THR A 48 3.53 -8.27 7.35
C THR A 48 2.88 -6.90 7.18
N GLU A 49 3.64 -5.81 7.27
CA GLU A 49 3.15 -4.47 6.93
C GLU A 49 2.83 -4.37 5.43
N ILE A 50 3.75 -4.78 4.55
CA ILE A 50 3.54 -4.77 3.09
C ILE A 50 2.33 -5.65 2.70
N ILE A 51 2.15 -6.81 3.33
CA ILE A 51 1.01 -7.71 3.05
C ILE A 51 -0.30 -7.14 3.60
N LYS A 52 -0.24 -6.42 4.71
CA LYS A 52 -1.38 -5.72 5.30
C LYS A 52 -1.65 -4.36 4.68
N ASP A 53 -0.83 -3.96 3.70
CA ASP A 53 -0.98 -2.66 3.06
C ASP A 53 -2.37 -2.59 2.39
N GLU A 54 -3.32 -2.08 3.17
CA GLU A 54 -4.70 -1.85 2.74
C GLU A 54 -4.74 -0.87 1.56
N GLU A 55 -3.72 -0.03 1.44
CA GLU A 55 -3.59 0.96 0.38
C GLU A 55 -3.42 0.31 -1.00
N TYR A 56 -2.56 -0.70 -1.13
CA TYR A 56 -2.41 -1.44 -2.39
C TYR A 56 -3.67 -2.24 -2.74
N ARG A 57 -4.28 -2.90 -1.75
CA ARG A 57 -5.57 -3.58 -1.94
C ARG A 57 -6.68 -2.59 -2.29
N SER A 58 -6.65 -1.39 -1.71
CA SER A 58 -7.63 -0.37 -2.00
C SER A 58 -7.59 0.02 -3.48
N VAL A 59 -6.44 0.28 -4.07
CA VAL A 59 -6.31 0.67 -5.49
C VAL A 59 -6.83 -0.42 -6.42
N VAL A 60 -6.46 -1.68 -6.21
CA VAL A 60 -6.95 -2.82 -7.03
C VAL A 60 -8.45 -2.98 -6.90
N ASP A 61 -8.99 -2.84 -5.70
CA ASP A 61 -10.43 -2.87 -5.45
C ASP A 61 -11.15 -1.70 -6.13
N TYR A 62 -10.55 -0.51 -6.14
CA TYR A 62 -11.08 0.66 -6.84
C TYR A 62 -11.09 0.45 -8.35
N GLU A 63 -10.01 -0.08 -8.92
CA GLU A 63 -9.95 -0.41 -10.35
C GLU A 63 -11.07 -1.37 -10.75
N ALA A 64 -11.26 -2.45 -10.00
CA ALA A 64 -12.31 -3.43 -10.26
C ALA A 64 -13.72 -2.82 -10.15
N ARG A 65 -13.95 -1.97 -9.14
CA ARG A 65 -15.25 -1.31 -8.92
C ARG A 65 -15.56 -0.27 -9.97
N LEU A 66 -14.57 0.51 -10.39
CA LEU A 66 -14.76 1.64 -11.30
C LEU A 66 -14.57 1.29 -12.78
N ALA A 67 -14.10 0.07 -13.11
CA ALA A 67 -13.87 -0.35 -14.49
C ALA A 67 -15.08 -0.19 -15.41
N ALA A 68 -16.26 -0.58 -14.93
CA ALA A 68 -17.51 -0.43 -15.69
C ALA A 68 -17.95 1.03 -15.83
N LEU A 69 -17.75 1.85 -14.80
CA LEU A 69 -18.02 3.29 -14.83
C LEU A 69 -17.12 4.00 -15.83
N LYS A 70 -15.84 3.63 -15.89
CA LYS A 70 -14.85 4.22 -16.81
C LYS A 70 -15.28 4.14 -18.27
N GLN A 71 -15.96 3.06 -18.66
CA GLN A 71 -16.47 2.89 -20.02
C GLN A 71 -17.66 3.79 -20.36
N ASP A 72 -18.43 4.19 -19.35
CA ASP A 72 -19.63 5.02 -19.51
C ASP A 72 -19.38 6.53 -19.37
N LEU A 73 -18.20 6.91 -18.91
CA LEU A 73 -17.82 8.30 -18.76
C LEU A 73 -17.15 8.84 -20.04
N PRO A 74 -17.54 10.02 -20.54
CA PRO A 74 -16.84 10.65 -21.66
C PRO A 74 -15.39 10.97 -21.28
N PRO A 75 -14.42 10.70 -22.15
CA PRO A 75 -13.02 11.04 -21.88
C PRO A 75 -12.88 12.57 -21.73
N ASN A 76 -11.97 12.97 -20.85
CA ASN A 76 -11.70 14.38 -20.51
C ASN A 76 -12.91 15.14 -19.92
N SER A 77 -13.93 14.45 -19.48
CA SER A 77 -15.07 15.08 -18.78
C SER A 77 -14.70 15.46 -17.34
N ILE A 78 -15.45 16.41 -16.80
CA ILE A 78 -15.39 16.77 -15.39
C ILE A 78 -16.69 16.30 -14.75
N VAL A 79 -16.57 15.52 -13.69
CA VAL A 79 -17.72 14.93 -12.98
C VAL A 79 -17.69 15.28 -11.51
N ASN A 80 -18.84 15.44 -10.92
CA ASN A 80 -18.96 15.55 -9.48
C ASN A 80 -18.72 14.19 -8.83
N TYR A 81 -18.06 14.18 -7.69
CA TYR A 81 -17.84 12.99 -6.90
C TYR A 81 -18.30 13.20 -5.46
N VAL A 82 -19.12 12.29 -5.01
CA VAL A 82 -19.59 12.24 -3.63
C VAL A 82 -19.39 10.83 -3.10
N SER A 83 -18.71 10.71 -1.98
CA SER A 83 -18.56 9.47 -1.23
C SER A 83 -19.18 9.65 0.16
N ASN A 84 -19.75 8.60 0.68
CA ASN A 84 -20.16 8.53 2.08
C ASN A 84 -19.13 7.80 2.97
N SER A 85 -17.97 7.52 2.43
CA SER A 85 -16.84 7.02 3.19
C SER A 85 -16.19 8.15 3.99
N GLU A 86 -15.68 7.82 5.15
CA GLU A 86 -14.86 8.72 5.97
C GLU A 86 -13.38 8.77 5.50
N ALA A 87 -13.01 7.92 4.52
CA ALA A 87 -11.65 7.86 4.02
C ALA A 87 -11.33 9.08 3.14
N PRO A 88 -10.31 9.88 3.52
CA PRO A 88 -9.96 11.10 2.78
C PRO A 88 -9.43 10.80 1.36
N ASP A 89 -8.92 9.61 1.13
CA ASP A 89 -8.22 9.23 -0.10
C ASP A 89 -9.15 8.69 -1.19
N ASP A 90 -10.44 8.48 -0.89
CA ASP A 90 -11.41 7.93 -1.85
C ASP A 90 -11.49 8.72 -3.15
N LEU A 91 -11.45 10.05 -3.08
CA LEU A 91 -11.48 10.90 -4.26
C LEU A 91 -10.21 10.73 -5.09
N ILE A 92 -9.05 10.69 -4.42
CA ILE A 92 -7.74 10.58 -5.07
C ILE A 92 -7.63 9.23 -5.78
N ASN A 93 -8.01 8.15 -5.11
CA ASN A 93 -8.00 6.80 -5.67
C ASN A 93 -8.96 6.67 -6.86
N ALA A 94 -10.16 7.23 -6.74
CA ALA A 94 -11.13 7.24 -7.83
C ALA A 94 -10.65 8.09 -9.03
N GLU A 95 -10.04 9.25 -8.80
CA GLU A 95 -9.48 10.10 -9.85
C GLU A 95 -8.33 9.39 -10.57
N TYR A 96 -7.44 8.72 -9.83
CA TYR A 96 -6.34 7.94 -10.41
C TYR A 96 -6.84 6.85 -11.36
N VAL A 97 -7.85 6.07 -10.94
CA VAL A 97 -8.40 4.98 -11.74
C VAL A 97 -9.14 5.49 -12.97
N LEU A 98 -9.83 6.60 -12.87
CA LEU A 98 -10.70 7.12 -13.93
C LEU A 98 -10.01 8.07 -14.91
N ILE A 99 -8.71 8.29 -14.80
CA ILE A 99 -7.96 9.07 -15.81
C ILE A 99 -8.37 8.62 -17.23
N PRO A 100 -8.70 9.54 -18.16
CA PRO A 100 -8.52 11.00 -18.14
C PRO A 100 -9.73 11.82 -17.65
N VAL A 101 -10.66 11.24 -16.94
CA VAL A 101 -11.80 11.94 -16.33
C VAL A 101 -11.34 12.68 -15.07
N ARG A 102 -11.71 13.93 -14.92
CA ARG A 102 -11.41 14.73 -13.73
C ARG A 102 -12.58 14.68 -12.75
N MET A 103 -12.28 14.51 -11.48
CA MET A 103 -13.27 14.49 -10.42
C MET A 103 -13.23 15.75 -9.57
N VAL A 104 -14.39 16.23 -9.17
CA VAL A 104 -14.52 17.37 -8.29
C VAL A 104 -15.37 16.97 -7.08
N ALA A 105 -14.81 17.16 -5.89
CA ALA A 105 -15.51 16.84 -4.66
C ALA A 105 -16.80 17.64 -4.49
N GLY A 106 -17.85 16.94 -4.08
CA GLY A 106 -19.16 17.50 -3.78
C GLY A 106 -20.01 17.83 -5.01
N LEU A 107 -21.14 18.46 -4.76
CA LEU A 107 -22.13 18.81 -5.78
C LEU A 107 -21.82 20.19 -6.36
N LYS A 108 -21.31 20.23 -7.58
CA LYS A 108 -21.12 21.48 -8.32
C LYS A 108 -22.18 21.58 -9.43
N PRO A 109 -23.04 22.61 -9.43
CA PRO A 109 -24.17 22.68 -10.36
C PRO A 109 -23.80 22.82 -11.82
N MET A 110 -22.52 23.08 -12.11
CA MET A 110 -22.03 23.22 -13.49
C MET A 110 -21.71 21.88 -14.16
N HIS A 111 -21.67 20.76 -13.43
CA HIS A 111 -21.34 19.47 -13.99
C HIS A 111 -22.57 18.60 -14.17
N ASP A 112 -22.71 17.99 -15.34
CA ASP A 112 -23.88 17.19 -15.71
C ASP A 112 -23.89 15.78 -15.13
N LEU A 113 -22.73 15.28 -14.73
CA LEU A 113 -22.58 13.92 -14.20
C LEU A 113 -22.14 13.96 -12.74
N LEU A 114 -22.71 13.08 -11.96
CA LEU A 114 -22.37 12.86 -10.57
C LEU A 114 -22.09 11.38 -10.36
N VAL A 115 -20.90 11.08 -9.87
CA VAL A 115 -20.53 9.74 -9.40
C VAL A 115 -20.72 9.71 -7.90
N PHE A 116 -21.53 8.78 -7.44
CA PHE A 116 -21.71 8.50 -6.02
C PHE A 116 -21.07 7.16 -5.67
N HIS A 117 -20.16 7.20 -4.71
CA HIS A 117 -19.47 6.02 -4.19
C HIS A 117 -20.01 5.72 -2.78
N ASN A 118 -20.70 4.58 -2.68
CA ASN A 118 -21.43 4.20 -1.49
C ASN A 118 -20.74 3.01 -0.80
N PHE A 119 -20.39 3.17 0.45
CA PHE A 119 -19.83 2.10 1.26
C PHE A 119 -20.85 1.38 2.14
N ASN A 120 -21.96 2.01 2.52
CA ASN A 120 -22.85 1.47 3.55
C ASN A 120 -24.29 1.98 3.52
N ILE A 121 -24.96 2.10 2.36
CA ILE A 121 -26.33 2.61 2.34
C ILE A 121 -27.30 1.52 1.89
N ALA A 122 -28.38 1.31 2.66
CA ALA A 122 -29.50 0.44 2.28
C ALA A 122 -30.41 1.13 1.25
N GLU A 123 -30.45 2.45 1.22
CA GLU A 123 -31.31 3.25 0.34
C GLU A 123 -30.48 4.10 -0.62
N LEU A 124 -30.97 4.25 -1.86
CA LEU A 124 -30.37 5.14 -2.85
C LEU A 124 -30.50 6.60 -2.42
N PRO A 125 -29.40 7.33 -2.34
CA PRO A 125 -29.47 8.75 -2.01
C PRO A 125 -30.18 9.54 -3.11
N LYS A 126 -30.90 10.56 -2.70
CA LYS A 126 -31.52 11.52 -3.62
C LYS A 126 -30.66 12.77 -3.65
N PHE A 127 -30.32 13.19 -4.84
CA PHE A 127 -29.59 14.43 -5.07
C PHE A 127 -30.46 15.41 -5.86
N ASP A 128 -30.69 16.58 -5.31
CA ASP A 128 -31.50 17.59 -5.96
C ASP A 128 -30.91 17.99 -7.32
N GLY A 129 -31.74 17.93 -8.36
CA GLY A 129 -31.35 18.23 -9.72
C GLY A 129 -30.58 17.10 -10.44
N TYR A 130 -30.50 15.91 -9.84
CA TYR A 130 -29.89 14.74 -10.48
C TYR A 130 -30.83 13.54 -10.47
N ALA A 131 -30.90 12.83 -11.57
CA ALA A 131 -31.62 11.57 -11.70
C ALA A 131 -30.63 10.40 -11.83
N LEU A 132 -31.03 9.26 -11.30
CA LEU A 132 -30.28 8.02 -11.45
C LEU A 132 -30.12 7.68 -12.94
N LYS A 133 -28.87 7.59 -13.41
CA LYS A 133 -28.55 7.15 -14.77
C LYS A 133 -28.24 5.65 -14.81
N LYS A 134 -27.37 5.19 -13.90
CA LYS A 134 -26.98 3.78 -13.85
C LYS A 134 -26.43 3.39 -12.48
N ASN A 135 -26.81 2.23 -12.00
CA ASN A 135 -26.23 1.60 -10.83
C ASN A 135 -25.36 0.43 -11.29
N TYR A 136 -24.09 0.44 -10.92
CA TYR A 136 -23.12 -0.59 -11.31
C TYR A 136 -23.09 -1.80 -10.36
N GLY A 137 -23.83 -1.74 -9.26
CA GLY A 137 -23.89 -2.84 -8.29
C GLY A 137 -22.68 -2.90 -7.34
N ASN A 138 -21.54 -2.34 -7.72
CA ASN A 138 -20.27 -2.37 -6.98
C ASN A 138 -20.12 -1.16 -6.06
N LYS A 139 -21.19 -0.73 -5.40
CA LYS A 139 -21.21 0.50 -4.57
C LYS A 139 -20.95 1.79 -5.37
N VAL A 140 -21.06 1.73 -6.69
CA VAL A 140 -20.84 2.88 -7.58
C VAL A 140 -22.11 3.18 -8.35
N ILE A 141 -22.53 4.43 -8.30
CA ILE A 141 -23.77 4.88 -8.92
C ILE A 141 -23.49 6.15 -9.72
N LEU A 142 -24.00 6.19 -10.93
CA LEU A 142 -23.90 7.34 -11.82
C LEU A 142 -25.25 8.03 -11.89
N PHE A 143 -25.24 9.31 -11.62
CA PHE A 143 -26.38 10.19 -11.79
C PHE A 143 -26.15 11.16 -12.94
N LYS A 144 -27.22 11.62 -13.55
CA LYS A 144 -27.20 12.65 -14.59
C LYS A 144 -28.09 13.80 -14.13
N ARG A 145 -27.66 15.02 -14.40
CA ARG A 145 -28.43 16.22 -14.12
C ARG A 145 -29.75 16.22 -14.89
N THR A 146 -30.82 16.49 -14.19
CA THR A 146 -32.14 16.80 -14.79
C THR A 146 -32.15 18.24 -15.24
N LYS A 147 -32.47 18.50 -16.50
CA LYS A 147 -32.65 19.84 -17.02
C LYS A 147 -33.89 20.49 -16.46
#